data_63cca0156d15a8d538c864fce9745e5e
#
_entry.id   63cca0156d15a8d538c864fce9745e5e
#
_cell.length_a   1.000
_cell.length_b   1.000
_cell.length_c   1.000
_cell.angle_alpha   90.00
_cell.angle_beta   90.00
_cell.angle_gamma   90.00
#
_symmetry.space_group_name_H-M   'P 1'
#
loop_
_entity.id
_entity.type
_entity.pdbx_description
1 polymer ?
#
loop_
_entity_poly.entity_id
_entity_poly.type
_entity_poly.pdbx_seq_one_letter_code
_entity_poly.pdbx_strand_id
1 'polypeptide(L)'
;SAASDVYKRQGVQGEMCNRGYNTMKGYYKNPEATAEVIDKDNFLHSGDLGIKDEDGNYRITGRIKDMIIRGGENIYPREIEEFLYKLDGVKDVQVAGIPSKKYGEAVGAFIILQEGVKMQEADVRDFCRNKISRYKIPKYIFFVNEFPMTGSGKIQKFRLKDLGLQLCKEQGIEII
;
A
#
# COMPACT_ATOMS: atom_id res chain seq x y z
N SER A 1 23.76 -6.08 18.81
CA SER A 1 22.99 -5.97 17.57
C SER A 1 21.54 -6.24 17.92
N ALA A 2 20.65 -5.30 17.60
CA ALA A 2 19.22 -5.52 17.77
C ALA A 2 18.83 -6.63 16.78
N ALA A 3 18.50 -7.82 17.30
CA ALA A 3 18.07 -8.92 16.49
C ALA A 3 16.62 -8.66 16.07
N SER A 4 16.41 -8.23 14.84
CA SER A 4 15.12 -8.33 14.21
C SER A 4 14.99 -9.78 13.71
N ASP A 5 14.36 -10.63 14.52
CA ASP A 5 14.10 -12.00 14.12
C ASP A 5 12.82 -12.07 13.29
N VAL A 6 12.97 -11.89 11.98
CA VAL A 6 11.94 -12.35 11.04
C VAL A 6 12.17 -13.85 10.83
N TYR A 7 11.42 -14.69 11.52
CA TYR A 7 11.48 -16.15 11.39
C TYR A 7 10.88 -16.68 10.09
N LYS A 8 11.12 -16.00 8.95
CA LYS A 8 10.72 -16.52 7.64
C LYS A 8 11.92 -16.88 6.79
N ARG A 9 11.74 -17.92 5.97
CA ARG A 9 12.74 -18.33 4.98
C ARG A 9 13.07 -17.15 4.07
N GLN A 10 14.32 -17.07 3.65
CA GLN A 10 14.79 -16.12 2.63
C GLN A 10 13.83 -16.10 1.43
N GLY A 11 13.57 -14.92 0.89
CA GLY A 11 12.65 -14.74 -0.24
C GLY A 11 11.16 -14.81 0.09
N VAL A 12 10.78 -15.12 1.34
CA VAL A 12 9.37 -15.20 1.75
C VAL A 12 8.95 -13.91 2.46
N GLN A 13 7.87 -13.30 1.97
CA GLN A 13 7.29 -12.11 2.59
C GLN A 13 6.69 -12.43 3.96
N GLY A 14 6.93 -11.53 4.92
CA GLY A 14 6.36 -11.62 6.24
C GLY A 14 6.25 -10.27 6.93
N GLU A 15 5.51 -10.23 8.04
CA GLU A 15 5.49 -9.07 8.91
C GLU A 15 6.87 -8.87 9.55
N MET A 16 7.31 -7.63 9.61
CA MET A 16 8.54 -7.26 10.30
C MET A 16 8.24 -7.04 11.78
N CYS A 17 8.81 -7.91 12.60
CA CYS A 17 8.73 -7.82 14.05
C CYS A 17 10.11 -7.55 14.65
N ASN A 18 10.19 -6.82 15.73
CA ASN A 18 11.44 -6.61 16.45
C ASN A 18 11.29 -6.86 17.94
N ARG A 19 12.36 -7.38 18.55
CA ARG A 19 12.47 -7.58 19.98
C ARG A 19 13.87 -7.18 20.45
N GLY A 20 13.95 -6.45 21.53
CA GLY A 20 15.24 -6.05 22.12
C GLY A 20 15.12 -4.81 22.99
N TYR A 21 16.24 -4.28 23.41
CA TYR A 21 16.31 -3.10 24.29
C TYR A 21 15.74 -1.82 23.66
N ASN A 22 15.62 -1.77 22.36
CA ASN A 22 15.04 -0.66 21.59
C ASN A 22 13.52 -0.79 21.39
N THR A 23 12.91 -1.89 21.83
CA THR A 23 11.45 -2.05 21.78
C THR A 23 10.81 -1.10 22.78
N MET A 24 9.80 -0.35 22.38
CA MET A 24 9.06 0.54 23.27
C MET A 24 8.43 -0.25 24.44
N LYS A 25 8.24 0.41 25.58
CA LYS A 25 7.52 -0.18 26.73
C LYS A 25 6.01 -0.30 26.49
N GLY A 26 5.47 0.52 25.60
CA GLY A 26 4.06 0.56 25.27
C GLY A 26 3.58 1.97 24.91
N TYR A 27 2.33 2.07 24.51
CA TYR A 27 1.66 3.36 24.29
C TYR A 27 1.26 4.00 25.63
N TYR A 28 1.53 5.29 25.79
CA TYR A 28 1.25 6.02 27.02
C TYR A 28 -0.25 5.96 27.35
N LYS A 29 -0.56 5.46 28.56
CA LYS A 29 -1.93 5.27 29.08
C LYS A 29 -2.87 4.50 28.16
N ASN A 30 -2.34 3.64 27.27
CA ASN A 30 -3.15 2.82 26.36
C ASN A 30 -2.64 1.38 26.35
N PRO A 31 -2.97 0.58 27.38
CA PRO A 31 -2.53 -0.82 27.48
C PRO A 31 -3.18 -1.70 26.40
N GLU A 32 -4.40 -1.40 25.97
CA GLU A 32 -5.09 -2.16 24.92
C GLU A 32 -4.34 -2.07 23.60
N ALA A 33 -4.05 -0.85 23.12
CA ALA A 33 -3.26 -0.66 21.90
C ALA A 33 -1.84 -1.23 22.03
N THR A 34 -1.28 -1.27 23.25
CA THR A 34 0.02 -1.89 23.51
C THR A 34 -0.05 -3.41 23.30
N ALA A 35 -1.10 -4.06 23.84
CA ALA A 35 -1.31 -5.50 23.70
C ALA A 35 -1.60 -5.94 22.24
N GLU A 36 -2.14 -5.04 21.41
CA GLU A 36 -2.35 -5.29 19.98
C GLU A 36 -1.04 -5.37 19.18
N VAL A 37 0.01 -4.67 19.63
CA VAL A 37 1.26 -4.56 18.86
C VAL A 37 2.46 -5.23 19.52
N ILE A 38 2.40 -5.53 20.81
CA ILE A 38 3.46 -6.29 21.52
C ILE A 38 2.86 -7.61 21.98
N ASP A 39 3.37 -8.71 21.41
CA ASP A 39 2.89 -10.04 21.75
C ASP A 39 3.44 -10.56 23.09
N LYS A 40 2.98 -11.76 23.50
CA LYS A 40 3.39 -12.43 24.76
C LYS A 40 4.88 -12.74 24.82
N ASP A 41 5.56 -12.84 23.69
CA ASP A 41 6.99 -13.13 23.57
C ASP A 41 7.82 -11.84 23.44
N ASN A 42 7.20 -10.67 23.68
CA ASN A 42 7.76 -9.32 23.60
C ASN A 42 8.25 -8.93 22.19
N PHE A 43 7.66 -9.49 21.14
CA PHE A 43 7.87 -8.97 19.80
C PHE A 43 6.93 -7.80 19.54
N LEU A 44 7.50 -6.70 19.06
CA LEU A 44 6.74 -5.58 18.52
C LEU A 44 6.42 -5.85 17.04
N HIS A 45 5.16 -5.97 16.73
CA HIS A 45 4.59 -6.09 15.39
C HIS A 45 4.53 -4.71 14.74
N SER A 46 5.35 -4.49 13.70
CA SER A 46 5.43 -3.16 13.07
C SER A 46 4.24 -2.85 12.15
N GLY A 47 3.53 -3.88 11.72
CA GLY A 47 2.51 -3.79 10.67
C GLY A 47 3.10 -3.60 9.26
N ASP A 48 4.43 -3.53 9.13
CA ASP A 48 5.12 -3.45 7.86
C ASP A 48 5.46 -4.86 7.36
N LEU A 49 5.31 -5.09 6.06
CA LEU A 49 5.68 -6.32 5.38
C LEU A 49 7.04 -6.16 4.73
N GLY A 50 7.86 -7.19 4.83
CA GLY A 50 9.19 -7.21 4.23
C GLY A 50 9.62 -8.58 3.77
N ILE A 51 10.66 -8.60 2.96
CA ILE A 51 11.35 -9.79 2.47
C ILE A 51 12.82 -9.66 2.86
N LYS A 52 13.39 -10.75 3.36
CA LYS A 52 14.83 -10.87 3.61
C LYS A 52 15.48 -11.50 2.38
N ASP A 53 16.50 -10.83 1.82
CA ASP A 53 17.29 -11.39 0.71
C ASP A 53 18.38 -12.36 1.19
N GLU A 54 19.14 -12.93 0.24
CA GLU A 54 20.21 -13.87 0.52
C GLU A 54 21.39 -13.24 1.28
N ASP A 55 21.62 -11.96 1.07
CA ASP A 55 22.68 -11.19 1.75
C ASP A 55 22.29 -10.72 3.15
N GLY A 56 21.05 -10.99 3.56
CA GLY A 56 20.52 -10.63 4.87
C GLY A 56 19.91 -9.24 4.96
N ASN A 57 19.77 -8.52 3.84
CA ASN A 57 19.12 -7.23 3.80
C ASN A 57 17.59 -7.38 3.80
N TYR A 58 16.89 -6.40 4.35
CA TYR A 58 15.44 -6.37 4.41
C TYR A 58 14.90 -5.30 3.46
N ARG A 59 13.95 -5.70 2.62
CA ARG A 59 13.22 -4.78 1.76
C ARG A 59 11.77 -4.71 2.21
N ILE A 60 11.29 -3.51 2.55
CA ILE A 60 9.87 -3.28 2.86
C ILE A 60 9.06 -3.43 1.57
N THR A 61 8.02 -4.26 1.61
CA THR A 61 7.15 -4.56 0.47
C THR A 61 5.75 -3.97 0.61
N GLY A 62 5.38 -3.48 1.79
CA GLY A 62 4.10 -2.83 2.02
C GLY A 62 3.72 -2.77 3.49
N ARG A 63 2.45 -2.47 3.73
CA ARG A 63 1.83 -2.51 5.07
C ARG A 63 0.65 -3.45 5.08
N ILE A 64 0.46 -4.16 6.19
CA ILE A 64 -0.68 -5.07 6.37
C ILE A 64 -2.01 -4.32 6.22
N LYS A 65 -2.12 -3.13 6.85
CA LYS A 65 -3.34 -2.30 6.83
C LYS A 65 -3.66 -1.69 5.46
N ASP A 66 -2.67 -1.57 4.58
CA ASP A 66 -2.84 -1.00 3.24
C ASP A 66 -3.11 -2.08 2.18
N MET A 67 -3.00 -3.35 2.54
CA MET A 67 -3.21 -4.49 1.64
C MET A 67 -4.64 -4.48 1.09
N ILE A 68 -4.76 -4.63 -0.22
CA ILE A 68 -6.03 -4.71 -0.93
C ILE A 68 -6.41 -6.17 -1.07
N ILE A 69 -7.60 -6.54 -0.61
CA ILE A 69 -8.11 -7.91 -0.72
C ILE A 69 -9.14 -7.96 -1.86
N ARG A 70 -8.70 -8.45 -3.01
CA ARG A 70 -9.52 -8.51 -4.21
C ARG A 70 -9.86 -9.94 -4.59
N GLY A 71 -11.11 -10.37 -4.28
CA GLY A 71 -11.57 -11.71 -4.63
C GLY A 71 -10.73 -12.83 -4.02
N GLY A 72 -10.19 -12.63 -2.80
CA GLY A 72 -9.31 -13.56 -2.11
C GLY A 72 -7.81 -13.38 -2.40
N GLU A 73 -7.46 -12.55 -3.37
CA GLU A 73 -6.05 -12.25 -3.70
C GLU A 73 -5.54 -11.05 -2.89
N ASN A 74 -4.38 -11.21 -2.29
CA ASN A 74 -3.69 -10.15 -1.56
C ASN A 74 -2.85 -9.31 -2.53
N ILE A 75 -3.20 -8.04 -2.65
CA ILE A 75 -2.49 -7.09 -3.51
C ILE A 75 -1.81 -6.05 -2.63
N TYR A 76 -0.53 -5.85 -2.85
CA TYR A 76 0.27 -4.88 -2.11
C TYR A 76 0.39 -3.60 -2.92
N PRO A 77 -0.18 -2.47 -2.45
CA PRO A 77 -0.19 -1.19 -3.17
C PRO A 77 1.19 -0.76 -3.65
N ARG A 78 2.21 -0.92 -2.81
CA ARG A 78 3.58 -0.50 -3.11
C ARG A 78 4.15 -1.14 -4.38
N GLU A 79 3.85 -2.40 -4.63
CA GLU A 79 4.30 -3.10 -5.86
C GLU A 79 3.76 -2.40 -7.11
N ILE A 80 2.49 -1.99 -7.08
CA ILE A 80 1.85 -1.31 -8.19
C ILE A 80 2.35 0.14 -8.30
N GLU A 81 2.55 0.82 -7.17
CA GLU A 81 3.13 2.16 -7.11
C GLU A 81 4.53 2.17 -7.73
N GLU A 82 5.44 1.29 -7.28
CA GLU A 82 6.79 1.16 -7.82
C GLU A 82 6.81 0.79 -9.31
N PHE A 83 5.79 0.08 -9.78
CA PHE A 83 5.64 -0.24 -11.20
C PHE A 83 5.16 0.99 -12.00
N LEU A 84 4.14 1.69 -11.53
CA LEU A 84 3.57 2.86 -12.20
C LEU A 84 4.51 4.08 -12.18
N TYR A 85 5.39 4.20 -11.21
CA TYR A 85 6.46 5.21 -11.21
C TYR A 85 7.39 5.14 -12.43
N LYS A 86 7.46 3.99 -13.11
CA LYS A 86 8.26 3.80 -14.32
C LYS A 86 7.56 4.30 -15.59
N LEU A 87 6.30 4.72 -15.49
CA LEU A 87 5.56 5.27 -16.62
C LEU A 87 5.96 6.73 -16.79
N ASP A 88 6.50 7.05 -17.98
CA ASP A 88 6.91 8.40 -18.31
C ASP A 88 5.76 9.39 -18.13
N GLY A 89 6.07 10.52 -17.49
CA GLY A 89 5.07 11.56 -17.20
C GLY A 89 4.37 11.41 -15.84
N VAL A 90 4.56 10.31 -15.12
CA VAL A 90 4.10 10.17 -13.74
C VAL A 90 5.05 10.92 -12.81
N LYS A 91 4.53 11.86 -12.03
CA LYS A 91 5.27 12.58 -10.98
C LYS A 91 5.19 11.85 -9.66
N ASP A 92 3.99 11.40 -9.29
CA ASP A 92 3.74 10.64 -8.05
C ASP A 92 2.51 9.75 -8.22
N VAL A 93 2.46 8.64 -7.50
CA VAL A 93 1.35 7.70 -7.56
C VAL A 93 1.10 7.05 -6.21
N GLN A 94 -0.17 6.95 -5.86
CA GLN A 94 -0.64 6.23 -4.70
C GLN A 94 -1.70 5.22 -5.11
N VAL A 95 -1.70 4.06 -4.47
CA VAL A 95 -2.64 2.97 -4.74
C VAL A 95 -3.40 2.62 -3.47
N ALA A 96 -4.71 2.46 -3.60
CA ALA A 96 -5.58 2.06 -2.49
C ALA A 96 -6.72 1.15 -2.97
N GLY A 97 -7.30 0.40 -2.04
CA GLY A 97 -8.49 -0.41 -2.29
C GLY A 97 -9.75 0.47 -2.36
N ILE A 98 -10.48 0.36 -3.45
CA ILE A 98 -11.81 0.94 -3.61
C ILE A 98 -12.84 -0.17 -3.43
N PRO A 99 -13.90 0.03 -2.65
CA PRO A 99 -14.95 -0.97 -2.48
C PRO A 99 -15.47 -1.51 -3.81
N SER A 100 -15.73 -2.80 -3.87
CA SER A 100 -16.28 -3.48 -5.06
C SER A 100 -17.33 -4.49 -4.62
N LYS A 101 -18.54 -4.39 -5.18
CA LYS A 101 -19.61 -5.34 -4.90
C LYS A 101 -19.24 -6.77 -5.27
N LYS A 102 -18.48 -6.93 -6.36
CA LYS A 102 -18.11 -8.24 -6.89
C LYS A 102 -16.90 -8.88 -6.21
N TYR A 103 -15.91 -8.09 -5.83
CA TYR A 103 -14.62 -8.61 -5.38
C TYR A 103 -14.23 -8.18 -3.96
N GLY A 104 -15.12 -7.51 -3.21
CA GLY A 104 -14.81 -6.87 -1.94
C GLY A 104 -14.07 -5.55 -2.16
N GLU A 105 -12.89 -5.61 -2.79
CA GLU A 105 -12.12 -4.44 -3.18
C GLU A 105 -11.63 -4.55 -4.62
N ALA A 106 -11.34 -3.39 -5.21
CA ALA A 106 -10.68 -3.25 -6.51
C ALA A 106 -9.53 -2.23 -6.40
N VAL A 107 -8.53 -2.40 -7.23
CA VAL A 107 -7.36 -1.50 -7.23
C VAL A 107 -7.75 -0.14 -7.80
N GLY A 108 -7.53 0.92 -7.02
CA GLY A 108 -7.60 2.32 -7.43
C GLY A 108 -6.20 2.94 -7.46
N ALA A 109 -5.82 3.57 -8.55
CA ALA A 109 -4.58 4.32 -8.71
C ALA A 109 -4.89 5.82 -8.76
N PHE A 110 -4.22 6.59 -7.91
CA PHE A 110 -4.28 8.05 -7.86
C PHE A 110 -2.94 8.58 -8.35
N ILE A 111 -2.95 9.30 -9.47
CA ILE A 111 -1.74 9.66 -10.21
C ILE A 111 -1.63 11.18 -10.28
N ILE A 112 -0.48 11.71 -9.89
CA ILE A 112 -0.09 13.09 -10.16
C ILE A 112 0.83 13.07 -11.37
N LEU A 113 0.48 13.82 -12.40
CA LEU A 113 1.30 13.95 -13.61
C LEU A 113 2.36 15.04 -13.45
N GLN A 114 3.42 14.92 -14.22
CA GLN A 114 4.40 15.99 -14.41
C GLN A 114 3.75 17.18 -15.12
N GLU A 115 4.29 18.37 -14.92
CA GLU A 115 3.78 19.59 -15.54
C GLU A 115 3.80 19.49 -17.09
N GLY A 116 2.69 19.87 -17.70
CA GLY A 116 2.53 19.83 -19.15
C GLY A 116 2.24 18.46 -19.75
N VAL A 117 2.29 17.38 -18.96
CA VAL A 117 1.96 16.03 -19.44
C VAL A 117 0.44 15.83 -19.46
N LYS A 118 -0.04 15.24 -20.56
CA LYS A 118 -1.42 14.77 -20.74
C LYS A 118 -1.40 13.25 -20.87
N MET A 119 -2.19 12.57 -20.06
CA MET A 119 -2.29 11.11 -20.03
C MET A 119 -3.75 10.72 -19.84
N GLN A 120 -4.15 9.61 -20.40
CA GLN A 120 -5.48 9.03 -20.24
C GLN A 120 -5.40 7.71 -19.47
N GLU A 121 -6.53 7.28 -18.92
CA GLU A 121 -6.59 5.98 -18.21
C GLU A 121 -6.16 4.81 -19.11
N ALA A 122 -6.45 4.89 -20.42
CA ALA A 122 -6.05 3.89 -21.39
C ALA A 122 -4.54 3.71 -21.43
N ASP A 123 -3.76 4.80 -21.39
CA ASP A 123 -2.30 4.78 -21.43
C ASP A 123 -1.74 4.02 -20.21
N VAL A 124 -2.29 4.29 -19.02
CA VAL A 124 -1.91 3.59 -17.80
C VAL A 124 -2.25 2.10 -17.85
N ARG A 125 -3.44 1.75 -18.36
CA ARG A 125 -3.86 0.35 -18.49
C ARG A 125 -3.02 -0.40 -19.50
N ASP A 126 -2.69 0.23 -20.62
CA ASP A 126 -1.86 -0.35 -21.67
C ASP A 126 -0.42 -0.56 -21.18
N PHE A 127 0.11 0.38 -20.40
CA PHE A 127 1.40 0.21 -19.74
C PHE A 127 1.42 -0.99 -18.80
N CYS A 128 0.32 -1.27 -18.09
CA CYS A 128 0.18 -2.42 -17.20
C CYS A 128 -0.01 -3.75 -17.94
N ARG A 129 -0.60 -3.72 -19.15
CA ARG A 129 -1.01 -4.92 -19.88
C ARG A 129 0.18 -5.82 -20.18
N ASN A 130 0.05 -7.11 -19.86
CA ASN A 130 1.08 -8.15 -20.03
C ASN A 130 2.39 -7.94 -19.23
N LYS A 131 2.47 -6.91 -18.36
CA LYS A 131 3.65 -6.64 -17.53
C LYS A 131 3.41 -6.92 -16.05
N ILE A 132 2.16 -6.82 -15.60
CA ILE A 132 1.74 -7.22 -14.26
C ILE A 132 0.52 -8.13 -14.33
N SER A 133 0.27 -8.88 -13.25
CA SER A 133 -0.89 -9.78 -13.17
C SER A 133 -2.20 -9.01 -13.36
N ARG A 134 -3.14 -9.59 -14.10
CA ARG A 134 -4.40 -8.93 -14.49
C ARG A 134 -5.19 -8.40 -13.29
N TYR A 135 -5.19 -9.11 -12.17
CA TYR A 135 -5.90 -8.70 -10.96
C TYR A 135 -5.25 -7.49 -10.25
N LYS A 136 -3.97 -7.18 -10.55
CA LYS A 136 -3.23 -6.02 -10.04
C LYS A 136 -3.41 -4.77 -10.88
N ILE A 137 -3.90 -4.90 -12.13
CA ILE A 137 -4.14 -3.75 -13.01
C ILE A 137 -5.22 -2.86 -12.37
N PRO A 138 -4.96 -1.54 -12.19
CA PRO A 138 -5.92 -0.63 -11.61
C PRO A 138 -7.23 -0.63 -12.38
N LYS A 139 -8.33 -0.88 -11.68
CA LYS A 139 -9.68 -0.76 -12.24
C LYS A 139 -10.08 0.71 -12.33
N TYR A 140 -9.77 1.45 -11.29
CA TYR A 140 -10.04 2.89 -11.19
C TYR A 140 -8.73 3.65 -11.28
N ILE A 141 -8.66 4.65 -12.17
CA ILE A 141 -7.49 5.48 -12.38
C ILE A 141 -7.96 6.93 -12.28
N PHE A 142 -7.39 7.66 -11.34
CA PHE A 142 -7.72 9.05 -11.07
C PHE A 142 -6.48 9.90 -11.23
N PHE A 143 -6.59 10.94 -12.07
CA PHE A 143 -5.56 11.97 -12.14
C PHE A 143 -5.92 13.08 -11.14
N VAL A 144 -5.02 13.33 -10.20
CA VAL A 144 -5.23 14.27 -9.10
C VAL A 144 -4.09 15.28 -9.02
N ASN A 145 -4.34 16.42 -8.41
CA ASN A 145 -3.31 17.47 -8.23
C ASN A 145 -2.50 17.25 -6.96
N GLU A 146 -3.11 16.67 -5.93
CA GLU A 146 -2.49 16.41 -4.63
C GLU A 146 -3.10 15.19 -3.96
N PHE A 147 -2.38 14.62 -3.00
CA PHE A 147 -2.89 13.57 -2.11
C PHE A 147 -3.31 14.15 -0.76
N PRO A 148 -4.28 13.52 -0.07
CA PRO A 148 -4.58 13.89 1.30
C PRO A 148 -3.37 13.64 2.20
N MET A 149 -2.90 14.68 2.88
CA MET A 149 -1.71 14.64 3.74
C MET A 149 -2.05 15.03 5.18
N THR A 150 -1.21 14.58 6.11
CA THR A 150 -1.18 15.09 7.49
C THR A 150 -0.51 16.47 7.50
N GLY A 151 -0.67 17.22 8.60
CA GLY A 151 0.08 18.48 8.80
C GLY A 151 1.62 18.29 8.79
N SER A 152 2.12 17.08 8.98
CA SER A 152 3.54 16.74 8.89
C SER A 152 4.00 16.26 7.49
N GLY A 153 3.13 16.38 6.47
CA GLY A 153 3.45 16.01 5.09
C GLY A 153 3.41 14.50 4.79
N LYS A 154 2.81 13.68 5.66
CA LYS A 154 2.65 12.23 5.39
C LYS A 154 1.34 11.97 4.68
N ILE A 155 1.37 11.17 3.62
CA ILE A 155 0.18 10.76 2.87
C ILE A 155 -0.75 9.91 3.74
N GLN A 156 -2.02 10.30 3.79
CA GLN A 156 -3.07 9.59 4.53
C GLN A 156 -3.76 8.59 3.61
N LYS A 157 -3.15 7.41 3.40
CA LYS A 157 -3.68 6.38 2.49
C LYS A 157 -5.13 5.97 2.80
N PHE A 158 -5.53 5.96 4.07
CA PHE A 158 -6.91 5.64 4.44
C PHE A 158 -7.95 6.61 3.83
N ARG A 159 -7.56 7.88 3.58
CA ARG A 159 -8.42 8.88 2.92
C ARG A 159 -8.52 8.69 1.41
N LEU A 160 -7.59 7.98 0.79
CA LEU A 160 -7.66 7.72 -0.65
C LEU A 160 -8.87 6.86 -1.02
N LYS A 161 -9.32 5.99 -0.12
CA LYS A 161 -10.55 5.21 -0.32
C LYS A 161 -11.77 6.12 -0.45
N ASP A 162 -11.92 7.08 0.47
CA ASP A 162 -13.04 8.03 0.47
C ASP A 162 -12.95 8.96 -0.75
N LEU A 163 -11.75 9.45 -1.06
CA LEU A 163 -11.48 10.23 -2.26
C LEU A 163 -11.87 9.48 -3.53
N GLY A 164 -11.49 8.20 -3.64
CA GLY A 164 -11.85 7.37 -4.79
C GLY A 164 -13.35 7.17 -4.94
N LEU A 165 -14.07 6.96 -3.84
CA LEU A 165 -15.54 6.88 -3.85
C LEU A 165 -16.19 8.19 -4.31
N GLN A 166 -15.67 9.32 -3.84
CA GLN A 166 -16.13 10.64 -4.25
C GLN A 166 -15.89 10.86 -5.75
N LEU A 167 -14.68 10.60 -6.25
CA LEU A 167 -14.32 10.76 -7.66
C LEU A 167 -15.15 9.83 -8.56
N CYS A 168 -15.40 8.59 -8.15
CA CYS A 168 -16.31 7.70 -8.87
C CYS A 168 -17.71 8.33 -9.02
N LYS A 169 -18.24 8.90 -7.95
CA LYS A 169 -19.56 9.55 -7.95
C LYS A 169 -19.58 10.79 -8.87
N GLU A 170 -18.57 11.64 -8.78
CA GLU A 170 -18.44 12.87 -9.58
C GLU A 170 -18.31 12.57 -11.09
N GLN A 171 -17.60 11.50 -11.44
CA GLN A 171 -17.36 11.08 -12.82
C GLN A 171 -18.43 10.11 -13.36
N GLY A 172 -19.43 9.77 -12.57
CA GLY A 172 -20.49 8.84 -12.97
C GLY A 172 -19.99 7.39 -13.18
N ILE A 173 -18.86 7.03 -12.53
CA ILE A 173 -18.28 5.68 -12.61
C ILE A 173 -19.03 4.77 -11.64
N GLU A 174 -19.62 3.71 -12.16
CA GLU A 174 -20.31 2.72 -11.37
C GLU A 174 -19.33 1.85 -10.58
N ILE A 175 -19.57 1.73 -9.27
CA ILE A 175 -18.83 0.83 -8.39
C ILE A 175 -19.46 -0.57 -8.48
N ILE A 176 -18.83 -1.43 -9.29
CA ILE A 176 -19.30 -2.80 -9.57
C ILE A 176 -18.60 -3.78 -8.65
#